data_7c978e1ac054aace77e4eb11438719ab
#
_entry.id   7c978e1ac054aace77e4eb11438719ab
#
_cell.length_a   1.000
_cell.length_b   1.000
_cell.length_c   1.000
_cell.angle_alpha   90.00
_cell.angle_beta   90.00
_cell.angle_gamma   90.00
#
_symmetry.space_group_name_H-M   'P 1'
#
loop_
_entity.id
_entity.type
_entity.pdbx_description
1 polymer ?
#
loop_
_entity_poly.entity_id
_entity_poly.type
_entity_poly.pdbx_seq_one_letter_code
_entity_poly.pdbx_strand_id
1 'polypeptide(L)'
;MDITEACQLFDTVMNEKSSSIERCSTGIGNYVFIVSTHTAKYVLRCATEINAYNNTVHWLSRLQTCDIPIPKVLDVGRFENYEYLILSYTVGKDIGDIYIELTDGEKQQIAKEVMAIQKKVSMLKEDVA
;
A
#
# COMPACT_ATOMS: atom_id res chain seq x y z
N MET A 1 -2.49 -2.60 -18.13
CA MET A 1 -2.27 -3.95 -17.52
C MET A 1 -3.61 -4.60 -17.25
N ASP A 2 -3.79 -5.80 -17.70
CA ASP A 2 -5.00 -6.58 -17.40
C ASP A 2 -4.77 -7.54 -16.21
N ILE A 3 -5.82 -8.21 -15.77
CA ILE A 3 -5.75 -9.14 -14.64
C ILE A 3 -4.81 -10.32 -14.93
N THR A 4 -4.77 -10.80 -16.17
CA THR A 4 -3.88 -11.90 -16.56
C THR A 4 -2.42 -11.51 -16.41
N GLU A 5 -2.05 -10.34 -16.85
CA GLU A 5 -0.69 -9.80 -16.70
C GLU A 5 -0.33 -9.61 -15.22
N ALA A 6 -1.27 -9.07 -14.44
CA ALA A 6 -1.07 -8.88 -12.99
C ALA A 6 -0.87 -10.21 -12.27
N CYS A 7 -1.66 -11.22 -12.63
CA CYS A 7 -1.54 -12.56 -12.07
C CYS A 7 -0.17 -13.17 -12.38
N GLN A 8 0.26 -13.08 -13.63
CA GLN A 8 1.54 -13.61 -14.06
C GLN A 8 2.70 -12.93 -13.33
N LEU A 9 2.65 -11.61 -13.21
CA LEU A 9 3.66 -10.84 -12.47
C LEU A 9 3.73 -11.30 -11.02
N PHE A 10 2.60 -11.29 -10.33
CA PHE A 10 2.54 -11.63 -8.91
C PHE A 10 3.03 -13.05 -8.65
N ASP A 11 2.51 -14.01 -9.39
CA ASP A 11 2.85 -15.43 -9.20
C ASP A 11 4.34 -15.69 -9.43
N THR A 12 4.92 -15.00 -10.41
CA THR A 12 6.36 -15.13 -10.73
C THR A 12 7.23 -14.48 -9.67
N VAL A 13 6.93 -13.25 -9.31
CA VAL A 13 7.76 -12.45 -8.40
C VAL A 13 7.69 -12.97 -6.97
N MET A 14 6.50 -13.31 -6.50
CA MET A 14 6.30 -13.80 -5.14
C MET A 14 6.53 -15.30 -5.01
N ASN A 15 6.66 -16.00 -6.12
CA ASN A 15 6.75 -17.47 -6.15
C ASN A 15 5.59 -18.10 -5.36
N GLU A 16 4.40 -17.55 -5.52
CA GLU A 16 3.20 -17.97 -4.84
C GLU A 16 2.02 -17.86 -5.81
N LYS A 17 1.10 -18.81 -5.76
CA LYS A 17 -0.04 -18.80 -6.66
C LYS A 17 -1.18 -17.96 -6.08
N SER A 18 -1.60 -16.94 -6.83
CA SER A 18 -2.79 -16.17 -6.50
C SER A 18 -4.05 -17.02 -6.68
N SER A 19 -4.99 -16.91 -5.73
CA SER A 19 -6.31 -17.54 -5.82
C SER A 19 -7.35 -16.59 -6.41
N SER A 20 -7.20 -15.28 -6.21
CA SER A 20 -8.05 -14.26 -6.82
C SER A 20 -7.31 -12.94 -6.92
N ILE A 21 -7.66 -12.16 -7.94
CA ILE A 21 -7.15 -10.82 -8.14
C ILE A 21 -8.32 -9.89 -8.45
N GLU A 22 -8.39 -8.79 -7.72
CA GLU A 22 -9.40 -7.77 -7.91
C GLU A 22 -8.72 -6.45 -8.26
N ARG A 23 -9.16 -5.82 -9.33
CA ARG A 23 -8.65 -4.52 -9.72
C ARG A 23 -9.37 -3.42 -8.94
N CYS A 24 -8.60 -2.56 -8.29
CA CYS A 24 -9.13 -1.36 -7.67
C CYS A 24 -9.25 -0.25 -8.73
N SER A 25 -10.31 0.56 -8.63
CA SER A 25 -10.47 1.72 -9.50
C SER A 25 -9.44 2.77 -9.10
N THR A 26 -8.56 3.14 -10.03
CA THR A 26 -7.54 4.15 -9.81
C THR A 26 -7.42 5.08 -11.00
N GLY A 27 -6.64 6.13 -10.83
CA GLY A 27 -6.36 7.09 -11.88
C GLY A 27 -5.55 6.51 -13.04
N ILE A 28 -5.35 7.33 -14.06
CA ILE A 28 -4.65 6.99 -15.28
C ILE A 28 -3.17 6.70 -14.99
N GLY A 29 -2.64 5.62 -15.55
CA GLY A 29 -1.22 5.29 -15.48
C GLY A 29 -0.80 4.49 -14.26
N ASN A 30 -1.68 4.29 -13.31
CA ASN A 30 -1.45 3.44 -12.15
C ASN A 30 -2.45 2.29 -12.13
N TYR A 31 -1.94 1.09 -11.88
CA TYR A 31 -2.75 -0.11 -11.77
C TYR A 31 -2.62 -0.61 -10.34
N VAL A 32 -3.74 -0.78 -9.66
CA VAL A 32 -3.76 -1.29 -8.28
C VAL A 32 -4.66 -2.50 -8.22
N PHE A 33 -4.14 -3.58 -7.66
CA PHE A 33 -4.84 -4.84 -7.51
C PHE A 33 -4.77 -5.32 -6.07
N ILE A 34 -5.84 -5.94 -5.61
CA ILE A 34 -5.82 -6.73 -4.38
C ILE A 34 -5.67 -8.18 -4.79
N VAL A 35 -4.58 -8.81 -4.34
CA VAL A 35 -4.26 -10.19 -4.68
C VAL A 35 -4.46 -11.03 -3.45
N SER A 36 -5.24 -12.10 -3.57
CA SER A 36 -5.46 -13.06 -2.50
C SER A 36 -4.76 -14.38 -2.84
N THR A 37 -4.12 -14.96 -1.84
CA THR A 37 -3.57 -16.31 -1.90
C THR A 37 -4.28 -17.16 -0.85
N HIS A 38 -3.88 -18.42 -0.67
CA HIS A 38 -4.45 -19.27 0.37
C HIS A 38 -4.19 -18.74 1.79
N THR A 39 -3.12 -17.96 1.98
CA THR A 39 -2.65 -17.59 3.31
C THR A 39 -2.81 -16.11 3.61
N ALA A 40 -2.85 -15.24 2.58
CA ALA A 40 -2.79 -13.80 2.81
C ALA A 40 -3.40 -13.01 1.66
N LYS A 41 -3.56 -11.72 1.89
CA LYS A 41 -3.89 -10.72 0.87
C LYS A 41 -2.73 -9.75 0.72
N TYR A 42 -2.60 -9.21 -0.48
CA TYR A 42 -1.54 -8.28 -0.84
C TYR A 42 -2.11 -7.14 -1.67
N VAL A 43 -1.41 -6.02 -1.66
CA VAL A 43 -1.68 -4.92 -2.60
C VAL A 43 -0.56 -4.92 -3.62
N LEU A 44 -0.92 -5.07 -4.89
CA LEU A 44 0.00 -4.98 -6.02
C LEU A 44 -0.24 -3.67 -6.75
N ARG A 45 0.79 -2.84 -6.83
CA ARG A 45 0.77 -1.61 -7.63
C ARG A 45 1.72 -1.75 -8.79
N CYS A 46 1.28 -1.32 -9.97
CA CYS A 46 2.08 -1.38 -11.19
C CYS A 46 2.01 -0.06 -11.93
N ALA A 47 3.11 0.30 -12.56
CA ALA A 47 3.20 1.49 -13.39
C ALA A 47 4.18 1.25 -14.54
N THR A 48 4.02 2.01 -15.62
CA THR A 48 4.93 1.92 -16.77
C THR A 48 6.12 2.87 -16.65
N GLU A 49 6.01 3.89 -15.81
CA GLU A 49 7.06 4.88 -15.59
C GLU A 49 8.26 4.27 -14.86
N ILE A 50 9.46 4.52 -15.38
CA ILE A 50 10.69 4.03 -14.76
C ILE A 50 10.87 4.71 -13.39
N ASN A 51 11.24 3.91 -12.38
CA ASN A 51 11.45 4.37 -10.99
C ASN A 51 10.19 4.96 -10.34
N ALA A 52 9.02 4.53 -10.80
CA ALA A 52 7.73 5.07 -10.33
C ALA A 52 7.56 4.99 -8.81
N TYR A 53 8.15 3.99 -8.15
CA TYR A 53 7.94 3.75 -6.73
C TYR A 53 9.13 4.10 -5.84
N ASN A 54 10.18 4.73 -6.39
CA ASN A 54 11.37 5.04 -5.60
C ASN A 54 11.05 5.92 -4.38
N ASN A 55 10.27 6.97 -4.58
CA ASN A 55 9.86 7.85 -3.48
C ASN A 55 8.97 7.15 -2.47
N THR A 56 8.04 6.34 -2.94
CA THR A 56 7.15 5.57 -2.06
C THR A 56 7.94 4.64 -1.15
N VAL A 57 8.89 3.90 -1.71
CA VAL A 57 9.73 2.97 -0.95
C VAL A 57 10.61 3.74 0.05
N HIS A 58 11.19 4.84 -0.38
CA HIS A 58 12.01 5.68 0.48
C HIS A 58 11.22 6.14 1.72
N TRP A 59 10.06 6.72 1.52
CA TRP A 59 9.24 7.24 2.62
C TRP A 59 8.68 6.14 3.50
N LEU A 60 8.23 5.02 2.94
CA LEU A 60 7.76 3.90 3.75
C LEU A 60 8.87 3.33 4.62
N SER A 61 10.09 3.23 4.10
CA SER A 61 11.25 2.79 4.88
C SER A 61 11.54 3.72 6.05
N ARG A 62 11.46 5.02 5.82
CA ARG A 62 11.66 6.04 6.85
C ARG A 62 10.55 6.00 7.90
N LEU A 63 9.30 5.91 7.45
CA LEU A 63 8.14 5.89 8.34
C LEU A 63 8.08 4.65 9.22
N GLN A 64 8.65 3.52 8.78
CA GLN A 64 8.72 2.32 9.62
C GLN A 64 9.49 2.56 10.93
N THR A 65 10.42 3.49 10.95
CA THR A 65 11.17 3.83 12.16
C THR A 65 10.35 4.63 13.18
N CYS A 66 9.18 5.12 12.79
CA CYS A 66 8.35 5.99 13.62
C CYS A 66 7.34 5.24 14.50
N ASP A 67 7.29 3.92 14.41
CA ASP A 67 6.31 3.10 15.14
C ASP A 67 4.86 3.55 14.87
N ILE A 68 4.50 3.63 13.61
CA ILE A 68 3.15 3.95 13.14
C ILE A 68 2.62 2.84 12.25
N PRO A 69 1.28 2.68 12.17
CA PRO A 69 0.68 1.65 11.34
C PRO A 69 0.76 2.04 9.85
N ILE A 70 1.67 1.42 9.14
CA ILE A 70 1.83 1.60 7.68
C ILE A 70 1.95 0.25 7.00
N PRO A 71 1.63 0.17 5.70
CA PRO A 71 1.89 -1.04 4.93
C PRO A 71 3.38 -1.35 4.88
N LYS A 72 3.71 -2.64 4.87
CA LYS A 72 5.09 -3.09 4.66
C LYS A 72 5.35 -3.28 3.18
N VAL A 73 6.52 -2.84 2.73
CA VAL A 73 7.00 -3.14 1.38
C VAL A 73 7.53 -4.58 1.41
N LEU A 74 6.88 -5.45 0.65
CA LEU A 74 7.24 -6.86 0.57
C LEU A 74 8.18 -7.14 -0.59
N ASP A 75 7.97 -6.46 -1.70
CA ASP A 75 8.86 -6.53 -2.86
C ASP A 75 8.67 -5.30 -3.74
N VAL A 76 9.70 -4.93 -4.47
CA VAL A 76 9.69 -3.83 -5.42
C VAL A 76 10.69 -4.13 -6.52
N GLY A 77 10.34 -3.82 -7.75
CA GLY A 77 11.23 -4.05 -8.87
C GLY A 77 10.57 -3.80 -10.22
N ARG A 78 11.11 -4.46 -11.23
CA ARG A 78 10.63 -4.38 -12.60
C ARG A 78 10.33 -5.76 -13.13
N PHE A 79 9.18 -5.91 -13.75
CA PHE A 79 8.76 -7.12 -14.43
C PHE A 79 8.26 -6.75 -15.83
N GLU A 80 8.96 -7.22 -16.85
CA GLU A 80 8.70 -6.85 -18.24
C GLU A 80 8.69 -5.32 -18.42
N ASN A 81 7.56 -4.75 -18.82
CA ASN A 81 7.43 -3.31 -19.07
C ASN A 81 6.88 -2.54 -17.87
N TYR A 82 6.74 -3.18 -16.72
CA TYR A 82 6.12 -2.57 -15.54
C TYR A 82 7.07 -2.49 -14.38
N GLU A 83 7.07 -1.33 -13.72
CA GLU A 83 7.56 -1.22 -12.35
C GLU A 83 6.47 -1.75 -11.43
N TYR A 84 6.84 -2.51 -10.41
CA TYR A 84 5.85 -3.04 -9.45
C TYR A 84 6.26 -2.75 -8.02
N LEU A 85 5.25 -2.67 -7.17
CA LEU A 85 5.38 -2.54 -5.72
C LEU A 85 4.35 -3.46 -5.08
N ILE A 86 4.80 -4.37 -4.23
CA ILE A 86 3.93 -5.28 -3.49
C ILE A 86 3.98 -4.89 -2.03
N LEU A 87 2.80 -4.59 -1.48
CA LEU A 87 2.62 -4.15 -0.11
C LEU A 87 1.78 -5.15 0.66
N SER A 88 1.96 -5.17 1.98
CA SER A 88 1.04 -5.88 2.85
C SER A 88 -0.36 -5.27 2.77
N TYR A 89 -1.38 -6.09 2.92
CA TYR A 89 -2.77 -5.64 2.93
C TYR A 89 -3.20 -5.32 4.35
N THR A 90 -3.79 -4.15 4.54
CA THR A 90 -4.35 -3.73 5.83
C THR A 90 -5.86 -3.95 5.80
N VAL A 91 -6.35 -4.78 6.73
CA VAL A 91 -7.79 -5.02 6.88
C VAL A 91 -8.41 -3.81 7.57
N GLY A 92 -9.50 -3.33 7.01
CA GLY A 92 -10.20 -2.19 7.59
C GLY A 92 -11.19 -1.58 6.61
N LYS A 93 -11.82 -0.54 7.06
CA LYS A 93 -12.76 0.26 6.26
C LYS A 93 -12.25 1.68 6.17
N ASP A 94 -12.54 2.33 5.05
CA ASP A 94 -12.26 3.75 4.89
C ASP A 94 -13.10 4.57 5.89
N ILE A 95 -12.45 5.46 6.61
CA ILE A 95 -13.14 6.32 7.59
C ILE A 95 -14.24 7.14 6.90
N GLY A 96 -14.01 7.59 5.68
CA GLY A 96 -15.01 8.33 4.92
C GLY A 96 -16.31 7.57 4.72
N ASP A 97 -16.23 6.26 4.57
CA ASP A 97 -17.39 5.40 4.33
C ASP A 97 -18.19 5.12 5.62
N ILE A 98 -17.56 5.20 6.79
CA ILE A 98 -18.18 4.83 8.06
C ILE A 98 -18.35 6.03 9.00
N TYR A 99 -17.90 7.22 8.61
CA TYR A 99 -17.85 8.39 9.49
C TYR A 99 -19.21 8.75 10.11
N ILE A 100 -20.28 8.63 9.34
CA ILE A 100 -21.65 8.95 9.81
C ILE A 100 -22.08 7.98 10.93
N GLU A 101 -21.59 6.75 10.91
CA GLU A 101 -21.94 5.72 11.89
C GLU A 101 -21.13 5.83 13.18
N LEU A 102 -20.07 6.64 13.17
CA LEU A 102 -19.20 6.79 14.35
C LEU A 102 -19.86 7.65 15.42
N THR A 103 -19.68 7.24 16.67
CA THR A 103 -20.07 8.07 17.83
C THR A 103 -19.08 9.22 17.98
N ASP A 104 -19.46 10.24 18.74
CA ASP A 104 -18.57 11.38 19.05
C ASP A 104 -17.31 10.92 19.78
N GLY A 105 -17.46 9.95 20.69
CA GLY A 105 -16.31 9.36 21.39
C GLY A 105 -15.36 8.67 20.45
N GLU A 106 -15.87 7.91 19.47
CA GLU A 106 -15.06 7.24 18.46
C GLU A 106 -14.33 8.23 17.56
N LYS A 107 -15.02 9.30 17.14
CA LYS A 107 -14.42 10.38 16.35
C LYS A 107 -13.27 11.05 17.10
N GLN A 108 -13.47 11.33 18.40
CA GLN A 108 -12.44 11.92 19.23
C GLN A 108 -11.24 10.99 19.39
N GLN A 109 -11.46 9.69 19.56
CA GLN A 109 -10.38 8.72 19.67
C GLN A 109 -9.56 8.63 18.37
N ILE A 110 -10.21 8.62 17.22
CA ILE A 110 -9.54 8.64 15.92
C ILE A 110 -8.72 9.92 15.77
N ALA A 111 -9.27 11.07 16.15
CA ALA A 111 -8.55 12.34 16.08
C ALA A 111 -7.29 12.31 16.94
N LYS A 112 -7.36 11.75 18.15
CA LYS A 112 -6.20 11.61 19.02
C LYS A 112 -5.13 10.70 18.41
N GLU A 113 -5.52 9.59 17.80
CA GLU A 113 -4.61 8.66 17.13
C GLU A 113 -3.93 9.32 15.93
N VAL A 114 -4.69 10.06 15.12
CA VAL A 114 -4.13 10.81 13.98
C VAL A 114 -3.12 11.85 14.46
N MET A 115 -3.45 12.60 15.52
CA MET A 115 -2.53 13.58 16.10
C MET A 115 -1.26 12.93 16.62
N ALA A 116 -1.37 11.78 17.27
CA ALA A 116 -0.21 11.03 17.76
C ALA A 116 0.69 10.58 16.62
N ILE A 117 0.11 10.10 15.52
CA ILE A 117 0.85 9.72 14.29
C ILE A 117 1.54 10.95 13.70
N GLN A 118 0.83 12.05 13.55
CA GLN A 118 1.39 13.30 13.03
C GLN A 118 2.58 13.79 13.86
N LYS A 119 2.47 13.68 15.18
CA LYS A 119 3.56 14.05 16.07
C LYS A 119 4.79 13.17 15.85
N LYS A 120 4.62 11.86 15.72
CA LYS A 120 5.71 10.94 15.44
C LYS A 120 6.37 11.25 14.09
N VAL A 121 5.58 11.51 13.06
CA VAL A 121 6.09 11.85 11.74
C VAL A 121 6.83 13.19 11.75
N SER A 122 6.35 14.18 12.50
CA SER A 122 6.99 15.49 12.59
C SER A 122 8.38 15.43 13.25
N MET A 123 8.65 14.39 14.01
CA MET A 123 9.98 14.18 14.63
C MET A 123 10.95 13.49 13.66
N LEU A 124 10.47 13.00 12.54
CA LEU A 124 11.29 12.36 11.52
C LEU A 124 12.13 13.40 10.81
N LYS A 125 13.45 13.26 10.88
CA LYS A 125 14.37 14.13 10.15
C LYS A 125 14.78 13.46 8.86
N GLU A 126 14.63 14.18 7.77
CA GLU A 126 15.18 13.77 6.51
C GLU A 126 16.57 14.39 6.34
N ASP A 127 17.54 13.56 5.99
CA ASP A 127 18.84 14.04 5.59
C ASP A 127 18.71 14.61 4.17
N VAL A 128 18.49 15.89 4.10
CA VAL A 128 18.45 16.60 2.84
C VAL A 128 19.87 16.81 2.40
N ALA A 129 20.22 16.16 1.32
CA ALA A 129 21.49 16.38 0.70
C ALA A 129 21.52 17.74 -0.02
#